data_ac5d80ac249b4ad2ea3700414a07ce6e
#
_entry.id   ac5d80ac249b4ad2ea3700414a07ce6e
#
_cell.length_a   1.000
_cell.length_b   1.000
_cell.length_c   1.000
_cell.angle_alpha   90.00
_cell.angle_beta   90.00
_cell.angle_gamma   90.00
#
_symmetry.space_group_name_H-M   'P 1'
#
loop_
_entity.id
_entity.type
_entity.pdbx_description
1 polymer ?
#
loop_
_entity_poly.entity_id
_entity_poly.type
_entity_poly.pdbx_seq_one_letter_code
_entity_poly.pdbx_strand_id
1 'polypeptide(L)'
;VAGEVALSEDAPGLLQRLAAWWPREAAEAVRIALTAIAAIWLAMWLELALPHWAGWTVISVTLATRAASLRKSLWRAGSTLVGVTVAMVLVANFAQATLAFDLALALWMGLLTAASSVESGQRAYGFASMGFTVPIIALADVQSPETVFQIGVDRCSTILLGIGCAYASNVFVAPGVPAVSRALAGRLEAAAQACDAWMAALRRGERPGPMPIAAVMTLGEEVTDTFTEQPSLRSGGRGIRNAAPRLRRVLAAGLLRALLPDRPGSRSTDLIGAGGAIAVRQIGRVRVSARLLRAGGRVGRRRVPFRPHLLLWNDLDWDGWHAFDNGLRTAAAVLLVNGFWYVTGWSHGAGAATWASLVCVLLAAHADPRAESRAFLIGALLAAVVGLTLRYTLLTTTGSFALLAAVLLPVAMLAVVGRADKRAIYGIGFGFFVFGVLDPKNPMTYDLADSLNTVLAELLGMAVAAVAFAALPPPVSPATLRLRARRRLVRSVRGAALDPALLLPPRDRYLARGFGRLALIGADEAMARGGERLLVIGLLLLALRETDDREGRRVGRAVWARLAASRPAEADAVPDPLRELADRATLPLQAERIGALAALVSDLDRAGWPNLDPGVRA
;
A
#
# COMPACT_ATOMS: atom_id res chain seq x y z
N VAL A 1 14.49 -1.57 -42.67
CA VAL A 1 13.86 -0.29 -42.26
C VAL A 1 14.20 -0.08 -40.83
N ALA A 2 15.26 0.70 -40.55
CA ALA A 2 15.72 1.09 -39.22
C ALA A 2 14.80 2.19 -38.73
N GLY A 3 14.09 1.92 -37.63
CA GLY A 3 13.37 2.95 -36.85
C GLY A 3 14.33 3.56 -35.85
N GLU A 4 14.76 4.78 -36.07
CA GLU A 4 15.47 5.61 -35.11
C GLU A 4 14.57 5.85 -33.88
N VAL A 5 14.98 5.33 -32.74
CA VAL A 5 14.44 5.72 -31.45
C VAL A 5 15.05 7.08 -31.10
N ALA A 6 14.30 8.14 -31.34
CA ALA A 6 14.65 9.49 -30.89
C ALA A 6 14.76 9.50 -29.36
N LEU A 7 15.98 9.48 -28.84
CA LEU A 7 16.29 9.78 -27.46
C LEU A 7 16.00 11.28 -27.26
N SER A 8 15.02 11.63 -26.43
CA SER A 8 14.74 13.02 -26.06
C SER A 8 15.96 13.60 -25.33
N GLU A 9 16.62 14.56 -25.94
CA GLU A 9 17.84 15.23 -25.45
C GLU A 9 17.63 16.10 -24.19
N ASP A 10 16.42 16.22 -23.66
CA ASP A 10 16.10 17.10 -22.53
C ASP A 10 15.94 16.43 -21.15
N ALA A 11 16.33 15.17 -20.98
CA ALA A 11 16.35 14.55 -19.67
C ALA A 11 17.63 14.98 -18.92
N PRO A 12 17.55 15.71 -17.79
CA PRO A 12 18.73 16.10 -17.02
C PRO A 12 19.56 14.84 -16.69
N GLY A 13 20.86 14.90 -17.01
CA GLY A 13 21.77 13.78 -16.81
C GLY A 13 21.77 13.28 -15.37
N LEU A 14 22.13 12.01 -15.16
CA LEU A 14 22.13 11.36 -13.83
C LEU A 14 22.86 12.20 -12.78
N LEU A 15 24.00 12.83 -13.16
CA LEU A 15 24.78 13.70 -12.28
C LEU A 15 24.03 15.01 -11.90
N GLN A 16 23.25 15.60 -12.81
CA GLN A 16 22.44 16.78 -12.50
C GLN A 16 21.26 16.43 -11.58
N ARG A 17 20.66 15.25 -11.74
CA ARG A 17 19.63 14.73 -10.84
C ARG A 17 20.19 14.42 -9.45
N LEU A 18 21.38 13.84 -9.39
CA LEU A 18 22.11 13.60 -8.14
C LEU A 18 22.52 14.91 -7.44
N ALA A 19 22.98 15.91 -8.20
CA ALA A 19 23.35 17.21 -7.66
C ALA A 19 22.14 18.01 -7.15
N ALA A 20 21.01 17.96 -7.83
CA ALA A 20 19.76 18.59 -7.39
C ALA A 20 19.15 17.89 -6.15
N TRP A 21 19.40 16.60 -6.01
CA TRP A 21 18.92 15.75 -4.90
C TRP A 21 19.81 15.85 -3.65
N TRP A 22 21.12 16.08 -3.83
CA TRP A 22 22.17 15.95 -2.83
C TRP A 22 21.99 16.74 -1.51
N PRO A 23 21.50 17.99 -1.46
CA PRO A 23 21.61 18.75 -0.20
C PRO A 23 20.62 18.35 0.91
N ARG A 24 19.42 17.85 0.57
CA ARG A 24 18.39 17.56 1.58
C ARG A 24 18.27 16.07 1.89
N GLU A 25 18.30 15.24 0.87
CA GLU A 25 18.12 13.80 1.01
C GLU A 25 19.42 13.10 1.43
N ALA A 26 20.58 13.68 1.08
CA ALA A 26 21.88 13.18 1.53
C ALA A 26 22.06 13.32 3.05
N ALA A 27 21.67 14.44 3.64
CA ALA A 27 21.76 14.64 5.09
C ALA A 27 20.91 13.62 5.85
N GLU A 28 19.71 13.30 5.32
CA GLU A 28 18.85 12.28 5.88
C GLU A 28 19.45 10.88 5.70
N ALA A 29 20.03 10.57 4.55
CA ALA A 29 20.70 9.30 4.28
C ALA A 29 21.92 9.11 5.21
N VAL A 30 22.74 10.14 5.41
CA VAL A 30 23.86 10.12 6.36
C VAL A 30 23.35 9.89 7.78
N ARG A 31 22.34 10.60 8.22
CA ARG A 31 21.74 10.42 9.55
C ARG A 31 21.29 8.99 9.80
N ILE A 32 20.54 8.42 8.85
CA ILE A 32 20.01 7.06 8.97
C ILE A 32 21.16 6.05 8.94
N ALA A 33 22.15 6.23 8.05
CA ALA A 33 23.30 5.35 7.93
C ALA A 33 24.15 5.36 9.22
N LEU A 34 24.46 6.53 9.76
CA LEU A 34 25.17 6.65 11.04
C LEU A 34 24.39 6.03 12.20
N THR A 35 23.07 6.20 12.23
CA THR A 35 22.22 5.57 13.24
C THR A 35 22.24 4.03 13.11
N ALA A 36 22.24 3.50 11.87
CA ALA A 36 22.32 2.06 11.63
C ALA A 36 23.67 1.49 12.08
N ILE A 37 24.76 2.19 11.79
CA ILE A 37 26.12 1.80 12.24
C ILE A 37 26.21 1.84 13.77
N ALA A 38 25.67 2.88 14.41
CA ALA A 38 25.62 2.98 15.86
C ALA A 38 24.81 1.81 16.48
N ALA A 39 23.70 1.42 15.85
CA ALA A 39 22.90 0.27 16.29
C ALA A 39 23.67 -1.05 16.14
N ILE A 40 24.43 -1.25 15.07
CA ILE A 40 25.31 -2.40 14.87
C ILE A 40 26.41 -2.43 15.94
N TRP A 41 27.06 -1.28 16.17
CA TRP A 41 28.07 -1.15 17.21
C TRP A 41 27.53 -1.52 18.59
N LEU A 42 26.37 -0.97 18.94
CA LEU A 42 25.73 -1.24 20.23
C LEU A 42 25.31 -2.71 20.38
N ALA A 43 24.82 -3.33 19.29
CA ALA A 43 24.50 -4.74 19.28
C ALA A 43 25.75 -5.63 19.47
N MET A 44 26.88 -5.26 18.85
CA MET A 44 28.18 -5.93 19.06
C MET A 44 28.69 -5.74 20.48
N TRP A 45 28.57 -4.53 21.04
CA TRP A 45 28.97 -4.23 22.42
C TRP A 45 28.15 -5.00 23.47
N LEU A 46 26.86 -5.24 23.17
CA LEU A 46 25.97 -6.06 23.99
C LEU A 46 26.08 -7.55 23.69
N GLU A 47 27.04 -7.97 22.84
CA GLU A 47 27.27 -9.36 22.43
C GLU A 47 26.03 -10.05 21.86
N LEU A 48 25.14 -9.29 21.23
CA LEU A 48 23.93 -9.84 20.60
C LEU A 48 24.29 -10.59 19.31
N ALA A 49 23.65 -11.73 19.08
CA ALA A 49 23.80 -12.47 17.85
C ALA A 49 23.23 -11.67 16.64
N LEU A 50 23.92 -11.79 15.50
CA LEU A 50 23.51 -11.16 14.23
C LEU A 50 23.29 -9.64 14.31
N PRO A 51 24.32 -8.83 14.67
CA PRO A 51 24.20 -7.37 14.89
C PRO A 51 23.66 -6.60 13.68
N HIS A 52 23.87 -7.10 12.45
CA HIS A 52 23.39 -6.48 11.22
C HIS A 52 21.88 -6.27 11.18
N TRP A 53 21.10 -7.07 11.90
CA TRP A 53 19.65 -6.88 11.99
C TRP A 53 19.24 -5.62 12.75
N ALA A 54 20.05 -5.17 13.72
CA ALA A 54 19.82 -3.90 14.38
C ALA A 54 19.97 -2.75 13.39
N GLY A 55 21.05 -2.75 12.59
CA GLY A 55 21.28 -1.75 11.54
C GLY A 55 20.20 -1.76 10.45
N TRP A 56 19.85 -2.95 9.94
CA TRP A 56 18.78 -3.09 8.97
C TRP A 56 17.43 -2.61 9.53
N THR A 57 17.15 -2.90 10.80
CA THR A 57 15.91 -2.45 11.44
C THR A 57 15.82 -0.92 11.45
N VAL A 58 16.91 -0.22 11.81
CA VAL A 58 16.97 1.25 11.72
C VAL A 58 16.59 1.72 10.31
N ILE A 59 17.26 1.17 9.28
CA ILE A 59 16.99 1.55 7.89
C ILE A 59 15.54 1.26 7.51
N SER A 60 15.00 0.09 7.88
CA SER A 60 13.67 -0.34 7.47
C SER A 60 12.53 0.43 8.13
N VAL A 61 12.66 0.82 9.42
CA VAL A 61 11.58 1.49 10.17
C VAL A 61 11.62 3.01 10.08
N THR A 62 12.77 3.60 9.68
CA THR A 62 12.88 5.05 9.52
C THR A 62 12.17 5.50 8.24
N LEU A 63 11.19 6.36 8.40
CA LEU A 63 10.37 6.95 7.34
C LEU A 63 10.46 8.48 7.40
N ALA A 64 9.91 9.15 6.39
CA ALA A 64 9.97 10.61 6.25
C ALA A 64 9.35 11.37 7.44
N THR A 65 8.46 10.75 8.21
CA THR A 65 7.82 11.37 9.38
C THR A 65 8.05 10.52 10.64
N ARG A 66 8.19 11.19 11.80
CA ARG A 66 8.36 10.52 13.11
C ARG A 66 7.18 9.59 13.41
N ALA A 67 5.98 10.03 13.11
CA ALA A 67 4.76 9.27 13.36
C ALA A 67 4.64 8.02 12.49
N ALA A 68 4.99 8.12 11.20
CA ALA A 68 5.03 6.96 10.31
C ALA A 68 6.09 5.96 10.77
N SER A 69 7.28 6.46 11.15
CA SER A 69 8.36 5.65 11.73
C SER A 69 7.92 4.96 13.01
N LEU A 70 7.28 5.67 13.94
CA LEU A 70 6.78 5.09 15.20
C LEU A 70 5.73 4.00 14.94
N ARG A 71 4.76 4.25 14.06
CA ARG A 71 3.75 3.23 13.71
C ARG A 71 4.41 2.00 13.09
N LYS A 72 5.34 2.19 12.16
CA LYS A 72 6.07 1.06 11.55
C LYS A 72 6.88 0.30 12.58
N SER A 73 7.53 0.99 13.52
CA SER A 73 8.27 0.40 14.62
C SER A 73 7.38 -0.44 15.54
N LEU A 74 6.19 0.07 15.90
CA LEU A 74 5.22 -0.67 16.73
C LEU A 74 4.72 -1.94 16.02
N TRP A 75 4.39 -1.85 14.72
CA TRP A 75 4.03 -3.02 13.93
C TRP A 75 5.19 -4.01 13.83
N ARG A 76 6.43 -3.52 13.64
CA ARG A 76 7.63 -4.37 13.59
C ARG A 76 7.88 -5.08 14.91
N ALA A 77 7.81 -4.37 16.05
CA ALA A 77 7.97 -4.97 17.37
C ALA A 77 6.91 -6.04 17.65
N GLY A 78 5.63 -5.70 17.48
CA GLY A 78 4.52 -6.62 17.72
C GLY A 78 4.57 -7.84 16.79
N SER A 79 4.86 -7.65 15.51
CA SER A 79 4.98 -8.74 14.55
C SER A 79 6.16 -9.67 14.85
N THR A 80 7.28 -9.11 15.35
CA THR A 80 8.44 -9.91 15.75
C THR A 80 8.09 -10.78 16.96
N LEU A 81 7.45 -10.22 17.99
CA LEU A 81 7.05 -10.99 19.17
C LEU A 81 6.12 -12.15 18.80
N VAL A 82 5.10 -11.89 17.98
CA VAL A 82 4.18 -12.96 17.53
C VAL A 82 4.92 -13.99 16.68
N GLY A 83 5.76 -13.54 15.73
CA GLY A 83 6.54 -14.45 14.87
C GLY A 83 7.50 -15.34 15.66
N VAL A 84 8.20 -14.79 16.66
CA VAL A 84 9.07 -15.55 17.56
C VAL A 84 8.28 -16.61 18.33
N THR A 85 7.15 -16.22 18.94
CA THR A 85 6.29 -17.15 19.68
C THR A 85 5.81 -18.29 18.78
N VAL A 86 5.36 -17.97 17.57
CA VAL A 86 4.89 -19.00 16.61
C VAL A 86 6.03 -19.89 16.14
N ALA A 87 7.23 -19.35 15.89
CA ALA A 87 8.40 -20.15 15.55
C ALA A 87 8.73 -21.18 16.65
N MET A 88 8.73 -20.73 17.92
CA MET A 88 8.95 -21.60 19.07
C MET A 88 7.87 -22.71 19.16
N VAL A 89 6.59 -22.34 18.98
CA VAL A 89 5.48 -23.31 19.00
C VAL A 89 5.60 -24.33 17.86
N LEU A 90 5.95 -23.89 16.66
CA LEU A 90 6.13 -24.79 15.51
C LEU A 90 7.28 -25.77 15.75
N VAL A 91 8.44 -25.28 16.20
CA VAL A 91 9.60 -26.15 16.48
C VAL A 91 9.30 -27.07 17.63
N ALA A 92 8.73 -26.60 18.74
CA ALA A 92 8.42 -27.43 19.91
C ALA A 92 7.45 -28.58 19.60
N ASN A 93 6.50 -28.40 18.67
CA ASN A 93 5.50 -29.43 18.37
C ASN A 93 5.87 -30.30 17.16
N PHE A 94 6.65 -29.79 16.21
CA PHE A 94 6.83 -30.45 14.91
C PHE A 94 8.31 -30.70 14.53
N ALA A 95 9.29 -30.38 15.37
CA ALA A 95 10.70 -30.53 15.01
C ALA A 95 11.07 -31.93 14.50
N GLN A 96 10.43 -32.98 15.02
CA GLN A 96 10.68 -34.37 14.62
C GLN A 96 9.75 -34.86 13.49
N ALA A 97 8.77 -34.07 13.07
CA ALA A 97 7.77 -34.42 12.06
C ALA A 97 7.89 -33.47 10.85
N THR A 98 8.92 -33.65 10.03
CA THR A 98 9.31 -32.74 8.93
C THR A 98 8.13 -32.36 8.04
N LEU A 99 7.31 -33.33 7.59
CA LEU A 99 6.16 -33.02 6.73
C LEU A 99 5.12 -32.16 7.46
N ALA A 100 4.85 -32.46 8.74
CA ALA A 100 3.90 -31.66 9.53
C ALA A 100 4.43 -30.24 9.79
N PHE A 101 5.74 -30.10 10.04
CA PHE A 101 6.41 -28.82 10.16
C PHE A 101 6.29 -27.99 8.88
N ASP A 102 6.60 -28.58 7.72
CA ASP A 102 6.55 -27.92 6.42
C ASP A 102 5.12 -27.48 6.06
N LEU A 103 4.12 -28.33 6.31
CA LEU A 103 2.72 -27.98 6.10
C LEU A 103 2.26 -26.86 7.02
N ALA A 104 2.64 -26.89 8.30
CA ALA A 104 2.30 -25.85 9.26
C ALA A 104 2.98 -24.51 8.91
N LEU A 105 4.26 -24.55 8.51
CA LEU A 105 5.00 -23.38 8.04
C LEU A 105 4.35 -22.79 6.76
N ALA A 106 4.06 -23.65 5.78
CA ALA A 106 3.42 -23.22 4.54
C ALA A 106 2.03 -22.61 4.77
N LEU A 107 1.24 -23.20 5.66
CA LEU A 107 -0.06 -22.65 6.06
C LEU A 107 0.08 -21.29 6.73
N TRP A 108 1.01 -21.16 7.69
CA TRP A 108 1.30 -19.88 8.34
C TRP A 108 1.69 -18.81 7.33
N MET A 109 2.66 -19.12 6.47
CA MET A 109 3.14 -18.20 5.43
C MET A 109 2.02 -17.81 4.45
N GLY A 110 1.20 -18.78 4.04
CA GLY A 110 0.05 -18.54 3.18
C GLY A 110 -0.99 -17.62 3.81
N LEU A 111 -1.36 -17.86 5.07
CA LEU A 111 -2.32 -17.03 5.81
C LEU A 111 -1.81 -15.59 5.98
N LEU A 112 -0.55 -15.40 6.37
CA LEU A 112 0.02 -14.07 6.57
C LEU A 112 0.22 -13.32 5.25
N THR A 113 0.54 -14.03 4.15
CA THR A 113 0.58 -13.45 2.81
C THR A 113 -0.81 -13.00 2.36
N ALA A 114 -1.83 -13.81 2.59
CA ALA A 114 -3.20 -13.43 2.31
C ALA A 114 -3.63 -12.18 3.11
N ALA A 115 -3.33 -12.15 4.41
CA ALA A 115 -3.61 -11.00 5.29
C ALA A 115 -2.85 -9.74 4.83
N SER A 116 -1.56 -9.88 4.51
CA SER A 116 -0.75 -8.77 3.97
C SER A 116 -1.30 -8.22 2.65
N SER A 117 -1.83 -9.08 1.78
CA SER A 117 -2.38 -8.70 0.48
C SER A 117 -3.72 -7.93 0.57
N VAL A 118 -4.42 -8.06 1.69
CA VAL A 118 -5.70 -7.37 1.95
C VAL A 118 -5.49 -5.98 2.53
N GLU A 119 -4.45 -5.84 3.35
CA GLU A 119 -4.13 -4.60 4.05
C GLU A 119 -3.24 -3.68 3.21
N SER A 120 -3.07 -2.45 3.66
CA SER A 120 -2.21 -1.44 3.03
C SER A 120 -1.26 -0.78 4.03
N GLY A 121 -0.20 -0.17 3.51
CA GLY A 121 0.72 0.62 4.32
C GLY A 121 1.40 -0.18 5.43
N GLN A 122 1.44 0.37 6.64
CA GLN A 122 2.19 -0.23 7.76
C GLN A 122 1.58 -1.53 8.29
N ARG A 123 0.30 -1.78 8.04
CA ARG A 123 -0.37 -3.03 8.43
C ARG A 123 0.03 -4.19 7.53
N ALA A 124 0.02 -3.98 6.22
CA ALA A 124 0.52 -4.96 5.26
C ALA A 124 1.95 -5.39 5.60
N TYR A 125 2.82 -4.40 5.90
CA TYR A 125 4.17 -4.67 6.39
C TYR A 125 4.19 -5.45 7.71
N GLY A 126 3.29 -5.16 8.65
CA GLY A 126 3.16 -5.87 9.92
C GLY A 126 2.85 -7.36 9.72
N PHE A 127 1.85 -7.68 8.88
CA PHE A 127 1.52 -9.07 8.56
C PHE A 127 2.65 -9.77 7.80
N ALA A 128 3.27 -9.11 6.82
CA ALA A 128 4.43 -9.64 6.13
C ALA A 128 5.59 -9.93 7.09
N SER A 129 5.88 -9.00 8.00
CA SER A 129 6.92 -9.12 9.02
C SER A 129 6.64 -10.26 10.02
N MET A 130 5.39 -10.45 10.41
CA MET A 130 4.95 -11.58 11.23
C MET A 130 5.15 -12.91 10.51
N GLY A 131 4.88 -12.94 9.19
CA GLY A 131 5.09 -14.10 8.34
C GLY A 131 6.58 -14.48 8.28
N PHE A 132 7.42 -13.61 7.75
CA PHE A 132 8.83 -13.96 7.48
C PHE A 132 9.70 -14.10 8.74
N THR A 133 9.27 -13.64 9.91
CA THR A 133 10.01 -13.84 11.15
C THR A 133 10.05 -15.32 11.53
N VAL A 134 9.00 -16.08 11.22
CA VAL A 134 8.93 -17.52 11.57
C VAL A 134 10.00 -18.33 10.84
N PRO A 135 10.12 -18.35 9.51
CA PRO A 135 11.16 -19.15 8.83
C PRO A 135 12.57 -18.68 9.19
N ILE A 136 12.81 -17.39 9.45
CA ILE A 136 14.12 -16.89 9.87
C ILE A 136 14.57 -17.50 11.21
N ILE A 137 13.65 -17.84 12.10
CA ILE A 137 13.95 -18.41 13.42
C ILE A 137 13.85 -19.93 13.38
N ALA A 138 12.77 -20.47 12.83
CA ALA A 138 12.49 -21.90 12.87
C ALA A 138 13.40 -22.71 11.92
N LEU A 139 13.96 -22.09 10.88
CA LEU A 139 14.91 -22.72 9.96
C LEU A 139 16.37 -22.34 10.21
N ALA A 140 16.64 -21.50 11.23
CA ALA A 140 18.00 -21.02 11.49
C ALA A 140 18.96 -22.13 11.93
N ASP A 141 18.48 -23.06 12.75
CA ASP A 141 19.26 -24.22 13.22
C ASP A 141 18.34 -25.44 13.37
N VAL A 142 18.05 -26.07 12.25
CA VAL A 142 17.12 -27.22 12.21
C VAL A 142 17.73 -28.46 12.90
N GLN A 143 19.06 -28.53 13.01
CA GLN A 143 19.76 -29.67 13.65
C GLN A 143 19.74 -29.58 15.18
N SER A 144 19.54 -28.36 15.72
CA SER A 144 19.54 -28.11 17.17
C SER A 144 18.25 -27.37 17.57
N PRO A 145 17.08 -28.05 17.57
CA PRO A 145 15.79 -27.40 17.84
C PRO A 145 15.71 -26.73 19.22
N GLU A 146 16.53 -27.17 20.19
CA GLU A 146 16.66 -26.59 21.53
C GLU A 146 17.19 -25.15 21.51
N THR A 147 17.91 -24.74 20.47
CA THR A 147 18.46 -23.39 20.32
C THR A 147 17.43 -22.36 19.90
N VAL A 148 16.23 -22.76 19.43
CA VAL A 148 15.20 -21.89 18.90
C VAL A 148 14.78 -20.77 19.87
N PHE A 149 14.77 -21.06 21.18
CA PHE A 149 14.47 -20.07 22.20
C PHE A 149 15.53 -18.95 22.21
N GLN A 150 16.81 -19.34 22.24
CA GLN A 150 17.92 -18.39 22.24
C GLN A 150 17.93 -17.54 20.97
N ILE A 151 17.78 -18.19 19.81
CA ILE A 151 17.70 -17.51 18.50
C ILE A 151 16.53 -16.51 18.50
N GLY A 152 15.38 -16.88 19.06
CA GLY A 152 14.21 -16.01 19.18
C GLY A 152 14.45 -14.79 20.06
N VAL A 153 15.09 -14.98 21.23
CA VAL A 153 15.45 -13.90 22.16
C VAL A 153 16.47 -12.95 21.51
N ASP A 154 17.51 -13.48 20.88
CA ASP A 154 18.53 -12.67 20.21
C ASP A 154 17.92 -11.85 19.07
N ARG A 155 16.98 -12.44 18.33
CA ARG A 155 16.24 -11.77 17.27
C ARG A 155 15.36 -10.63 17.79
N CYS A 156 14.63 -10.86 18.87
CA CYS A 156 13.86 -9.81 19.54
C CYS A 156 14.77 -8.68 20.01
N SER A 157 15.85 -9.02 20.68
CA SER A 157 16.79 -8.06 21.26
C SER A 157 17.43 -7.16 20.21
N THR A 158 17.94 -7.73 19.11
CA THR A 158 18.54 -6.95 18.02
C THR A 158 17.53 -6.06 17.30
N ILE A 159 16.32 -6.53 17.07
CA ILE A 159 15.26 -5.74 16.42
C ILE A 159 14.78 -4.61 17.34
N LEU A 160 14.53 -4.89 18.62
CA LEU A 160 14.11 -3.87 19.59
C LEU A 160 15.19 -2.82 19.81
N LEU A 161 16.46 -3.22 19.83
CA LEU A 161 17.59 -2.29 19.87
C LEU A 161 17.62 -1.36 18.65
N GLY A 162 17.48 -1.92 17.44
CA GLY A 162 17.39 -1.14 16.21
C GLY A 162 16.22 -0.16 16.21
N ILE A 163 15.05 -0.57 16.71
CA ILE A 163 13.88 0.30 16.91
C ILE A 163 14.20 1.44 17.89
N GLY A 164 14.87 1.12 19.02
CA GLY A 164 15.27 2.10 20.03
C GLY A 164 16.22 3.15 19.45
N CYS A 165 17.26 2.72 18.71
CA CYS A 165 18.18 3.63 18.01
C CYS A 165 17.47 4.51 16.97
N ALA A 166 16.59 3.93 16.17
CA ALA A 166 15.80 4.67 15.18
C ALA A 166 14.90 5.71 15.85
N TYR A 167 14.25 5.33 16.95
CA TYR A 167 13.42 6.26 17.73
C TYR A 167 14.24 7.40 18.32
N ALA A 168 15.36 7.10 18.96
CA ALA A 168 16.26 8.11 19.52
C ALA A 168 16.75 9.08 18.43
N SER A 169 17.23 8.57 17.29
CA SER A 169 17.64 9.40 16.16
C SER A 169 16.52 10.30 15.65
N ASN A 170 15.29 9.77 15.55
CA ASN A 170 14.14 10.54 15.12
C ASN A 170 13.71 11.62 16.12
N VAL A 171 13.89 11.38 17.43
CA VAL A 171 13.54 12.36 18.47
C VAL A 171 14.56 13.48 18.55
N PHE A 172 15.86 13.14 18.54
CA PHE A 172 16.93 14.09 18.85
C PHE A 172 17.51 14.79 17.60
N VAL A 173 17.52 14.12 16.45
CA VAL A 173 18.26 14.60 15.27
C VAL A 173 17.37 14.93 14.07
N ALA A 174 16.17 14.32 13.95
CA ALA A 174 15.33 14.52 12.78
C ALA A 174 14.74 15.95 12.69
N PRO A 175 14.44 16.45 11.46
CA PRO A 175 13.84 17.77 11.24
C PRO A 175 12.58 17.97 12.09
N GLY A 176 12.48 19.18 12.65
CA GLY A 176 11.41 19.51 13.60
C GLY A 176 10.01 19.50 12.96
N VAL A 177 9.02 19.33 13.82
CA VAL A 177 7.58 19.33 13.57
C VAL A 177 7.07 20.42 12.59
N PRO A 178 7.61 21.69 12.57
CA PRO A 178 7.15 22.70 11.62
C PRO A 178 7.40 22.35 10.14
N ALA A 179 8.38 21.52 9.83
CA ALA A 179 8.67 21.12 8.45
C ALA A 179 7.59 20.16 7.90
N VAL A 180 7.14 19.22 8.73
CA VAL A 180 6.09 18.24 8.37
C VAL A 180 4.75 18.93 8.11
N SER A 181 4.38 19.89 8.97
CA SER A 181 3.14 20.66 8.80
C SER A 181 3.16 21.49 7.52
N ARG A 182 4.32 22.09 7.18
CA ARG A 182 4.48 22.86 5.94
C ARG A 182 4.41 21.96 4.71
N ALA A 183 4.99 20.77 4.76
CA ALA A 183 4.91 19.78 3.68
C ALA A 183 3.47 19.34 3.43
N LEU A 184 2.74 18.96 4.49
CA LEU A 184 1.31 18.61 4.37
C LEU A 184 0.48 19.79 3.84
N ALA A 185 0.75 21.03 4.32
CA ALA A 185 0.08 22.22 3.82
C ALA A 185 0.31 22.44 2.32
N GLY A 186 1.54 22.19 1.83
CA GLY A 186 1.84 22.23 0.39
C GLY A 186 1.06 21.21 -0.41
N ARG A 187 0.98 19.97 0.07
CA ARG A 187 0.23 18.89 -0.61
C ARG A 187 -1.28 19.12 -0.61
N LEU A 188 -1.83 19.62 0.51
CA LEU A 188 -3.25 20.01 0.58
C LEU A 188 -3.57 21.13 -0.41
N GLU A 189 -2.69 22.13 -0.53
CA GLU A 189 -2.86 23.20 -1.50
C GLU A 189 -2.78 22.69 -2.93
N ALA A 190 -1.77 21.86 -3.26
CA ALA A 190 -1.61 21.28 -4.59
C ALA A 190 -2.82 20.42 -4.98
N ALA A 191 -3.33 19.57 -4.08
CA ALA A 191 -4.52 18.77 -4.32
C ALA A 191 -5.78 19.65 -4.49
N ALA A 192 -5.91 20.70 -3.68
CA ALA A 192 -7.01 21.65 -3.80
C ALA A 192 -6.95 22.45 -5.12
N GLN A 193 -5.76 22.84 -5.58
CA GLN A 193 -5.54 23.50 -6.87
C GLN A 193 -5.88 22.58 -8.04
N ALA A 194 -5.43 21.33 -8.00
CA ALA A 194 -5.72 20.33 -9.02
C ALA A 194 -7.24 20.06 -9.14
N CYS A 195 -7.93 19.93 -8.01
CA CYS A 195 -9.38 19.77 -7.98
C CYS A 195 -10.12 21.03 -8.50
N ASP A 196 -9.63 22.23 -8.18
CA ASP A 196 -10.22 23.48 -8.64
C ASP A 196 -10.03 23.69 -10.13
N ALA A 197 -8.83 23.43 -10.66
CA ALA A 197 -8.54 23.48 -12.09
C ALA A 197 -9.42 22.49 -12.88
N TRP A 198 -9.53 21.26 -12.39
CA TRP A 198 -10.39 20.24 -12.99
C TRP A 198 -11.87 20.65 -13.00
N MET A 199 -12.38 21.18 -11.88
CA MET A 199 -13.73 21.71 -11.77
C MET A 199 -13.96 22.95 -12.62
N ALA A 200 -12.97 23.81 -12.79
CA ALA A 200 -13.06 25.01 -13.62
C ALA A 200 -13.17 24.65 -15.11
N ALA A 201 -12.39 23.66 -15.59
CA ALA A 201 -12.51 23.15 -16.96
C ALA A 201 -13.93 22.61 -17.23
N LEU A 202 -14.46 21.80 -16.30
CA LEU A 202 -15.85 21.31 -16.39
C LEU A 202 -16.90 22.44 -16.43
N ARG A 203 -16.67 23.52 -15.68
CA ARG A 203 -17.59 24.69 -15.70
C ARG A 203 -17.56 25.45 -17.01
N ARG A 204 -16.40 25.48 -17.69
CA ARG A 204 -16.26 26.12 -19.02
C ARG A 204 -16.74 25.24 -20.17
N GLY A 205 -17.18 24.00 -19.89
CA GLY A 205 -17.55 23.02 -20.91
C GLY A 205 -16.35 22.45 -21.69
N GLU A 206 -15.13 22.66 -21.19
CA GLU A 206 -13.90 22.12 -21.76
C GLU A 206 -13.76 20.63 -21.38
N ARG A 207 -13.06 19.86 -22.23
CA ARG A 207 -12.65 18.50 -21.84
C ARG A 207 -11.61 18.61 -20.71
N PRO A 208 -11.94 18.22 -19.47
CA PRO A 208 -10.97 18.30 -18.40
C PRO A 208 -9.84 17.29 -18.63
N GLY A 209 -8.65 17.61 -18.15
CA GLY A 209 -7.57 16.64 -18.03
C GLY A 209 -7.92 15.47 -17.09
N PRO A 210 -7.01 14.55 -16.84
CA PRO A 210 -7.27 13.40 -15.97
C PRO A 210 -7.68 13.85 -14.56
N MET A 211 -8.65 13.13 -14.00
CA MET A 211 -9.18 13.40 -12.66
C MET A 211 -8.07 13.26 -11.60
N PRO A 212 -7.87 14.22 -10.69
CA PRO A 212 -6.77 14.20 -9.72
C PRO A 212 -7.00 13.23 -8.55
N ILE A 213 -7.36 11.98 -8.84
CA ILE A 213 -7.67 10.95 -7.84
C ILE A 213 -6.44 10.64 -6.98
N ALA A 214 -5.27 10.44 -7.59
CA ALA A 214 -4.06 10.07 -6.89
C ALA A 214 -3.67 11.10 -5.82
N ALA A 215 -3.72 12.39 -6.16
CA ALA A 215 -3.42 13.48 -5.24
C ALA A 215 -4.37 13.55 -4.04
N VAL A 216 -5.62 13.09 -4.19
CA VAL A 216 -6.62 13.10 -3.11
C VAL A 216 -6.55 11.85 -2.24
N MET A 217 -6.20 10.69 -2.83
CA MET A 217 -6.17 9.41 -2.09
C MET A 217 -5.02 9.33 -1.10
N THR A 218 -3.84 9.86 -1.45
CA THR A 218 -2.65 9.87 -0.57
C THR A 218 -2.80 10.76 0.67
N LEU A 219 -3.62 11.81 0.60
CA LEU A 219 -3.80 12.77 1.71
C LEU A 219 -4.33 12.15 3.01
N GLY A 220 -5.07 11.04 2.94
CA GLY A 220 -5.69 10.43 4.13
C GLY A 220 -4.67 9.91 5.14
N GLU A 221 -3.65 9.21 4.67
CA GLU A 221 -2.56 8.68 5.50
C GLU A 221 -1.67 9.81 6.03
N GLU A 222 -1.31 10.76 5.18
CA GLU A 222 -0.45 11.90 5.54
C GLU A 222 -1.06 12.80 6.62
N VAL A 223 -2.38 13.03 6.54
CA VAL A 223 -3.12 13.76 7.57
C VAL A 223 -3.06 13.01 8.90
N THR A 224 -3.21 11.69 8.88
CA THR A 224 -3.15 10.85 10.09
C THR A 224 -1.76 10.90 10.72
N ASP A 225 -0.70 10.87 9.91
CA ASP A 225 0.68 10.95 10.36
C ASP A 225 0.97 12.31 11.01
N THR A 226 0.56 13.40 10.37
CA THR A 226 0.75 14.75 10.91
C THR A 226 0.03 14.93 12.25
N PHE A 227 -1.16 14.36 12.44
CA PHE A 227 -1.86 14.40 13.74
C PHE A 227 -1.20 13.56 14.82
N THR A 228 -0.47 12.53 14.44
CA THR A 228 0.30 11.73 15.39
C THR A 228 1.55 12.49 15.82
N GLU A 229 2.18 13.23 14.92
CA GLU A 229 3.34 14.09 15.25
C GLU A 229 2.98 15.35 16.04
N GLN A 230 1.82 15.93 15.76
CA GLN A 230 1.33 17.14 16.43
C GLN A 230 -0.01 16.90 17.10
N PRO A 231 -0.03 16.32 18.32
CA PRO A 231 -1.27 16.14 19.06
C PRO A 231 -2.03 17.46 19.32
N SER A 232 -1.31 18.60 19.34
CA SER A 232 -1.91 19.94 19.48
C SER A 232 -2.83 20.32 18.31
N LEU A 233 -2.59 19.77 17.11
CA LEU A 233 -3.46 19.97 15.96
C LEU A 233 -4.78 19.19 16.06
N ARG A 234 -4.86 18.17 16.94
CA ARG A 234 -6.07 17.36 17.09
C ARG A 234 -7.28 18.17 17.56
N SER A 235 -7.06 19.16 18.41
CA SER A 235 -8.13 19.95 19.03
C SER A 235 -8.81 20.93 18.07
N GLY A 236 -8.10 21.43 17.04
CA GLY A 236 -8.66 22.29 15.99
C GLY A 236 -8.70 21.66 14.60
N GLY A 237 -8.22 20.44 14.48
CA GLY A 237 -7.93 19.78 13.21
C GLY A 237 -9.13 19.14 12.49
N ARG A 238 -10.40 19.41 12.86
CA ARG A 238 -11.56 18.93 12.09
C ARG A 238 -11.48 19.33 10.61
N GLY A 239 -10.99 20.54 10.34
CA GLY A 239 -10.76 21.04 8.99
C GLY A 239 -9.80 20.17 8.20
N ILE A 240 -8.66 19.87 8.80
CA ILE A 240 -7.56 19.09 8.22
C ILE A 240 -7.95 17.62 8.08
N ARG A 241 -8.53 17.00 9.12
CA ARG A 241 -9.04 15.62 9.07
C ARG A 241 -10.03 15.38 7.93
N ASN A 242 -10.88 16.35 7.69
CA ASN A 242 -11.90 16.26 6.66
C ASN A 242 -11.41 16.74 5.29
N ALA A 243 -10.12 17.03 5.09
CA ALA A 243 -9.62 17.55 3.83
C ALA A 243 -9.77 16.51 2.71
N ALA A 244 -9.29 15.29 2.90
CA ALA A 244 -9.43 14.22 1.92
C ALA A 244 -10.91 13.85 1.64
N PRO A 245 -11.78 13.62 2.65
CA PRO A 245 -13.23 13.47 2.41
C PRO A 245 -13.85 14.64 1.63
N ARG A 246 -13.46 15.88 1.94
CA ARG A 246 -13.97 17.06 1.23
C ARG A 246 -13.60 17.07 -0.24
N LEU A 247 -12.32 16.78 -0.55
CA LEU A 247 -11.87 16.72 -1.94
C LEU A 247 -12.50 15.55 -2.71
N ARG A 248 -12.71 14.38 -2.07
CA ARG A 248 -13.48 13.29 -2.68
C ARG A 248 -14.92 13.71 -3.03
N ARG A 249 -15.58 14.49 -2.18
CA ARG A 249 -16.90 15.04 -2.49
C ARG A 249 -16.87 16.05 -3.64
N VAL A 250 -15.76 16.82 -3.77
CA VAL A 250 -15.55 17.71 -4.92
C VAL A 250 -15.43 16.91 -6.21
N LEU A 251 -14.63 15.83 -6.21
CA LEU A 251 -14.51 14.95 -7.36
C LEU A 251 -15.85 14.30 -7.72
N ALA A 252 -16.62 13.86 -6.74
CA ALA A 252 -17.96 13.29 -6.97
C ALA A 252 -18.94 14.33 -7.57
N ALA A 253 -18.91 15.58 -7.10
CA ALA A 253 -19.73 16.67 -7.66
C ALA A 253 -19.29 17.01 -9.10
N GLY A 254 -18.00 16.96 -9.39
CA GLY A 254 -17.47 17.15 -10.74
C GLY A 254 -17.88 16.02 -11.69
N LEU A 255 -17.86 14.77 -11.22
CA LEU A 255 -18.36 13.63 -12.01
C LEU A 255 -19.86 13.76 -12.32
N LEU A 256 -20.66 14.14 -11.34
CA LEU A 256 -22.09 14.42 -11.56
C LEU A 256 -22.26 15.45 -12.68
N ARG A 257 -21.51 16.55 -12.64
CA ARG A 257 -21.56 17.58 -13.68
C ARG A 257 -21.09 17.08 -15.06
N ALA A 258 -20.02 16.26 -15.07
CA ALA A 258 -19.47 15.74 -16.32
C ALA A 258 -20.38 14.71 -17.01
N LEU A 259 -21.13 13.94 -16.21
CA LEU A 259 -21.95 12.83 -16.69
C LEU A 259 -23.43 13.22 -16.94
N LEU A 260 -23.89 14.29 -16.32
CA LEU A 260 -25.26 14.79 -16.50
C LEU A 260 -25.20 16.09 -17.30
N PRO A 261 -25.55 16.09 -18.61
CA PRO A 261 -25.54 17.30 -19.43
C PRO A 261 -26.56 18.31 -18.94
N ASP A 262 -26.17 19.60 -18.95
CA ASP A 262 -27.07 20.72 -18.72
C ASP A 262 -28.14 20.74 -19.82
N ARG A 263 -29.34 20.25 -19.54
CA ARG A 263 -30.48 20.42 -20.42
C ARG A 263 -31.20 21.71 -20.02
N PRO A 264 -31.33 22.70 -20.93
CA PRO A 264 -32.07 23.92 -20.64
C PRO A 264 -33.50 23.57 -20.22
N GLY A 265 -33.91 24.03 -19.03
CA GLY A 265 -35.24 23.76 -18.49
C GLY A 265 -35.40 22.47 -17.69
N SER A 266 -34.35 21.66 -17.54
CA SER A 266 -34.41 20.50 -16.66
C SER A 266 -34.00 20.89 -15.22
N ARG A 267 -34.73 20.35 -14.23
CA ARG A 267 -34.42 20.53 -12.80
C ARG A 267 -33.05 19.97 -12.40
N SER A 268 -32.33 19.28 -13.33
CA SER A 268 -30.95 18.82 -13.14
C SER A 268 -29.96 19.98 -12.96
N THR A 269 -30.28 21.17 -13.44
CA THR A 269 -29.50 22.40 -13.23
C THR A 269 -29.33 22.75 -11.75
N ASP A 270 -30.29 22.43 -10.90
CA ASP A 270 -30.24 22.73 -9.46
C ASP A 270 -29.29 21.79 -8.70
N LEU A 271 -29.29 20.50 -9.02
CA LEU A 271 -28.34 19.53 -8.47
C LEU A 271 -26.89 19.85 -8.88
N ILE A 272 -26.69 20.21 -10.14
CA ILE A 272 -25.40 20.57 -10.71
C ILE A 272 -24.92 21.91 -10.14
N GLY A 273 -25.78 22.91 -10.04
CA GLY A 273 -25.49 24.22 -9.45
C GLY A 273 -25.18 24.14 -7.96
N ALA A 274 -26.00 23.42 -7.20
CA ALA A 274 -25.76 23.16 -5.78
C ALA A 274 -24.47 22.36 -5.55
N GLY A 275 -24.18 21.36 -6.39
CA GLY A 275 -22.94 20.59 -6.37
C GLY A 275 -21.72 21.47 -6.64
N GLY A 276 -21.79 22.38 -7.61
CA GLY A 276 -20.72 23.34 -7.93
C GLY A 276 -20.43 24.32 -6.79
N ALA A 277 -21.46 24.88 -6.17
CA ALA A 277 -21.32 25.78 -5.02
C ALA A 277 -20.77 25.07 -3.77
N ILE A 278 -21.16 23.80 -3.56
CA ILE A 278 -20.61 22.96 -2.50
C ILE A 278 -19.12 22.68 -2.77
N ALA A 279 -18.75 22.36 -4.01
CA ALA A 279 -17.36 22.09 -4.40
C ALA A 279 -16.45 23.28 -4.10
N VAL A 280 -16.82 24.48 -4.52
CA VAL A 280 -16.08 25.74 -4.26
C VAL A 280 -15.90 25.96 -2.75
N ARG A 281 -16.95 25.79 -1.95
CA ARG A 281 -16.89 25.92 -0.49
C ARG A 281 -15.97 24.86 0.14
N GLN A 282 -15.98 23.63 -0.35
CA GLN A 282 -15.12 22.56 0.17
C GLN A 282 -13.64 22.82 -0.15
N ILE A 283 -13.32 23.22 -1.38
CA ILE A 283 -11.96 23.62 -1.78
C ILE A 283 -11.47 24.79 -0.93
N GLY A 284 -12.28 25.83 -0.75
CA GLY A 284 -11.96 26.97 0.11
C GLY A 284 -11.63 26.55 1.55
N ARG A 285 -12.40 25.62 2.13
CA ARG A 285 -12.13 25.07 3.47
C ARG A 285 -10.82 24.28 3.55
N VAL A 286 -10.42 23.56 2.49
CA VAL A 286 -9.14 22.87 2.43
C VAL A 286 -7.99 23.87 2.35
N ARG A 287 -8.10 24.90 1.51
CA ARG A 287 -7.11 26.00 1.42
C ARG A 287 -6.94 26.73 2.75
N VAL A 288 -8.04 27.03 3.47
CA VAL A 288 -7.96 27.60 4.82
C VAL A 288 -7.20 26.68 5.78
N SER A 289 -7.47 25.36 5.72
CA SER A 289 -6.77 24.38 6.54
C SER A 289 -5.27 24.34 6.23
N ALA A 290 -4.88 24.43 4.95
CA ALA A 290 -3.49 24.51 4.51
C ALA A 290 -2.79 25.79 5.01
N ARG A 291 -3.46 26.96 4.94
CA ARG A 291 -2.94 28.24 5.47
C ARG A 291 -2.72 28.18 6.98
N LEU A 292 -3.67 27.62 7.73
CA LEU A 292 -3.55 27.46 9.18
C LEU A 292 -2.37 26.55 9.56
N LEU A 293 -2.11 25.49 8.79
CA LEU A 293 -0.93 24.64 8.99
C LEU A 293 0.38 25.38 8.73
N ARG A 294 0.44 26.22 7.67
CA ARG A 294 1.64 27.02 7.37
C ARG A 294 1.93 28.06 8.46
N ALA A 295 0.89 28.68 9.00
CA ALA A 295 1.01 29.69 10.04
C ALA A 295 1.41 29.13 11.42
N GLY A 296 1.57 27.81 11.57
CA GLY A 296 1.90 27.19 12.84
C GLY A 296 0.79 27.37 13.91
N GLY A 297 -0.44 27.63 13.47
CA GLY A 297 -1.54 28.05 14.31
C GLY A 297 -1.83 27.07 15.45
N ARG A 298 -1.72 27.58 16.68
CA ARG A 298 -2.23 26.92 17.88
C ARG A 298 -3.75 26.93 17.79
N VAL A 299 -4.32 25.86 17.24
CA VAL A 299 -5.78 25.71 17.19
C VAL A 299 -6.25 25.10 18.51
N GLY A 300 -6.97 25.88 19.29
CA GLY A 300 -7.82 25.59 20.42
C GLY A 300 -7.50 24.41 21.36
N ARG A 301 -7.56 24.67 22.65
CA ARG A 301 -7.20 23.80 23.79
C ARG A 301 -8.18 22.64 24.14
N ARG A 302 -9.06 22.17 23.29
CA ARG A 302 -9.93 21.02 23.64
C ARG A 302 -9.25 19.68 23.36
N ARG A 303 -8.91 18.94 24.41
CA ARG A 303 -8.43 17.55 24.34
C ARG A 303 -9.55 16.66 23.80
N VAL A 304 -9.34 16.07 22.63
CA VAL A 304 -10.21 15.01 22.11
C VAL A 304 -9.58 13.68 22.56
N PRO A 305 -10.33 12.80 23.22
CA PRO A 305 -9.80 11.52 23.70
C PRO A 305 -9.28 10.69 22.52
N PHE A 306 -8.15 10.03 22.75
CA PHE A 306 -7.57 9.05 21.82
C PHE A 306 -8.55 7.87 21.71
N ARG A 307 -9.01 7.56 20.50
CA ARG A 307 -9.85 6.41 20.23
C ARG A 307 -9.00 5.32 19.56
N PRO A 308 -8.61 4.24 20.26
CA PRO A 308 -7.72 3.19 19.75
C PRO A 308 -8.29 2.40 18.56
N HIS A 309 -9.61 2.41 18.35
CA HIS A 309 -10.24 1.72 17.21
C HIS A 309 -9.86 2.29 15.83
N LEU A 310 -9.25 3.49 15.76
CA LEU A 310 -8.66 4.00 14.51
C LEU A 310 -7.40 3.22 14.08
N LEU A 311 -6.83 2.40 14.95
CA LEU A 311 -5.69 1.53 14.64
C LEU A 311 -6.10 0.17 14.05
N LEU A 312 -7.33 -0.28 14.24
CA LEU A 312 -7.70 -1.67 14.03
C LEU A 312 -8.57 -1.95 12.81
N TRP A 313 -9.27 -0.97 12.23
CA TRP A 313 -10.19 -1.23 11.11
C TRP A 313 -10.14 -0.11 10.08
N ASN A 314 -9.37 -0.30 9.02
CA ASN A 314 -9.55 0.47 7.80
C ASN A 314 -10.58 -0.22 6.90
N ASP A 315 -11.17 0.57 6.03
CA ASP A 315 -12.18 0.18 5.06
C ASP A 315 -11.61 -0.87 4.08
N LEU A 316 -11.62 -2.13 4.52
CA LEU A 316 -11.18 -3.28 3.74
C LEU A 316 -12.00 -3.38 2.45
N ASP A 317 -11.38 -3.08 1.34
CA ASP A 317 -11.90 -3.47 0.03
C ASP A 317 -11.41 -4.90 -0.27
N TRP A 318 -12.01 -5.87 0.41
CA TRP A 318 -11.55 -7.25 0.47
C TRP A 318 -11.68 -7.94 -0.90
N ASP A 319 -10.54 -8.20 -1.57
CA ASP A 319 -10.43 -9.18 -2.64
C ASP A 319 -9.99 -10.53 -2.09
N GLY A 320 -10.95 -11.28 -1.56
CA GLY A 320 -10.67 -12.59 -0.98
C GLY A 320 -9.98 -13.55 -1.95
N TRP A 321 -10.32 -13.49 -3.24
CA TRP A 321 -9.67 -14.34 -4.26
C TRP A 321 -8.22 -13.94 -4.52
N HIS A 322 -7.93 -12.65 -4.59
CA HIS A 322 -6.55 -12.19 -4.74
C HIS A 322 -5.69 -12.55 -3.53
N ALA A 323 -6.24 -12.36 -2.34
CA ALA A 323 -5.57 -12.74 -1.10
C ALA A 323 -5.33 -14.26 -1.04
N PHE A 324 -6.34 -15.06 -1.39
CA PHE A 324 -6.22 -16.51 -1.46
C PHE A 324 -5.16 -16.96 -2.48
N ASP A 325 -5.18 -16.41 -3.70
CA ASP A 325 -4.20 -16.70 -4.76
C ASP A 325 -2.76 -16.40 -4.28
N ASN A 326 -2.55 -15.27 -3.60
CA ASN A 326 -1.25 -14.89 -3.07
C ASN A 326 -0.82 -15.82 -1.93
N GLY A 327 -1.73 -16.15 -1.02
CA GLY A 327 -1.48 -17.11 0.06
C GLY A 327 -1.11 -18.50 -0.47
N LEU A 328 -1.88 -19.01 -1.42
CA LEU A 328 -1.64 -20.31 -2.05
C LEU A 328 -0.29 -20.36 -2.77
N ARG A 329 0.05 -19.28 -3.50
CA ARG A 329 1.35 -19.13 -4.18
C ARG A 329 2.51 -19.23 -3.18
N THR A 330 2.41 -18.48 -2.08
CA THR A 330 3.45 -18.50 -1.04
C THR A 330 3.56 -19.87 -0.40
N ALA A 331 2.45 -20.50 -0.02
CA ALA A 331 2.45 -21.85 0.54
C ALA A 331 3.08 -22.86 -0.42
N ALA A 332 2.71 -22.82 -1.71
CA ALA A 332 3.31 -23.70 -2.72
C ALA A 332 4.80 -23.45 -2.92
N ALA A 333 5.26 -22.19 -2.94
CA ALA A 333 6.68 -21.85 -3.06
C ALA A 333 7.49 -22.39 -1.85
N VAL A 334 6.96 -22.24 -0.64
CA VAL A 334 7.57 -22.76 0.59
C VAL A 334 7.70 -24.27 0.52
N LEU A 335 6.63 -24.98 0.17
CA LEU A 335 6.64 -26.45 0.07
C LEU A 335 7.59 -26.94 -1.02
N LEU A 336 7.66 -26.25 -2.16
CA LEU A 336 8.57 -26.62 -3.25
C LEU A 336 10.04 -26.49 -2.85
N VAL A 337 10.40 -25.40 -2.16
CA VAL A 337 11.79 -25.19 -1.72
C VAL A 337 12.16 -26.14 -0.59
N ASN A 338 11.28 -26.36 0.38
CA ASN A 338 11.51 -27.32 1.45
C ASN A 338 11.62 -28.76 0.91
N GLY A 339 10.74 -29.12 -0.04
CA GLY A 339 10.82 -30.41 -0.72
C GLY A 339 12.14 -30.59 -1.50
N PHE A 340 12.59 -29.57 -2.22
CA PHE A 340 13.91 -29.56 -2.89
C PHE A 340 15.04 -29.74 -1.87
N TRP A 341 15.03 -28.96 -0.80
CA TRP A 341 15.99 -29.06 0.28
C TRP A 341 16.03 -30.46 0.90
N TYR A 342 14.86 -31.03 1.21
CA TYR A 342 14.75 -32.37 1.77
C TYR A 342 15.33 -33.45 0.83
N VAL A 343 14.99 -33.38 -0.47
CA VAL A 343 15.47 -34.38 -1.47
C VAL A 343 16.96 -34.26 -1.72
N THR A 344 17.52 -33.05 -1.72
CA THR A 344 18.94 -32.83 -2.01
C THR A 344 19.83 -32.97 -0.80
N GLY A 345 19.29 -32.87 0.42
CA GLY A 345 20.08 -32.82 1.64
C GLY A 345 21.10 -31.67 1.71
N TRP A 346 20.84 -30.57 0.93
CA TRP A 346 21.77 -29.44 0.85
C TRP A 346 21.86 -28.71 2.19
N SER A 347 23.09 -28.66 2.79
CA SER A 347 23.31 -28.06 4.11
C SER A 347 22.83 -26.61 4.26
N HIS A 348 22.81 -25.82 3.16
CA HIS A 348 22.37 -24.42 3.13
C HIS A 348 20.92 -24.25 2.64
N GLY A 349 20.19 -25.35 2.42
CA GLY A 349 18.82 -25.32 1.90
C GLY A 349 17.83 -24.54 2.78
N ALA A 350 18.07 -24.49 4.09
CA ALA A 350 17.31 -23.66 5.04
C ALA A 350 17.34 -22.17 4.67
N GLY A 351 18.48 -21.65 4.21
CA GLY A 351 18.62 -20.29 3.70
C GLY A 351 17.75 -20.04 2.47
N ALA A 352 17.72 -20.98 1.51
CA ALA A 352 16.85 -20.89 0.34
C ALA A 352 15.37 -20.85 0.73
N ALA A 353 14.93 -21.71 1.65
CA ALA A 353 13.56 -21.77 2.14
C ALA A 353 13.16 -20.46 2.87
N THR A 354 14.05 -19.93 3.68
CA THR A 354 13.85 -18.66 4.39
C THR A 354 13.66 -17.50 3.43
N TRP A 355 14.53 -17.34 2.43
CA TRP A 355 14.46 -16.22 1.50
C TRP A 355 13.33 -16.34 0.48
N ALA A 356 12.98 -17.55 0.06
CA ALA A 356 11.78 -17.78 -0.75
C ALA A 356 10.52 -17.33 0.00
N SER A 357 10.40 -17.74 1.27
CA SER A 357 9.31 -17.36 2.16
C SER A 357 9.21 -15.85 2.36
N LEU A 358 10.34 -15.21 2.65
CA LEU A 358 10.47 -13.78 2.90
C LEU A 358 10.05 -12.95 1.68
N VAL A 359 10.60 -13.25 0.51
CA VAL A 359 10.33 -12.49 -0.72
C VAL A 359 8.87 -12.68 -1.15
N CYS A 360 8.33 -13.88 -1.04
CA CYS A 360 6.92 -14.14 -1.36
C CYS A 360 5.97 -13.29 -0.50
N VAL A 361 6.14 -13.28 0.84
CA VAL A 361 5.22 -12.54 1.71
C VAL A 361 5.44 -11.03 1.64
N LEU A 362 6.68 -10.57 1.42
CA LEU A 362 7.02 -9.16 1.36
C LEU A 362 6.44 -8.49 0.12
N LEU A 363 6.51 -9.16 -1.04
CA LEU A 363 6.15 -8.57 -2.32
C LEU A 363 4.72 -8.89 -2.78
N ALA A 364 4.01 -9.83 -2.13
CA ALA A 364 2.66 -10.22 -2.51
C ALA A 364 1.63 -9.07 -2.49
N ALA A 365 1.83 -8.07 -1.62
CA ALA A 365 0.94 -6.91 -1.50
C ALA A 365 1.24 -5.79 -2.52
N HIS A 366 2.30 -5.92 -3.32
CA HIS A 366 2.71 -4.92 -4.29
C HIS A 366 1.87 -4.99 -5.57
N ALA A 367 1.86 -3.89 -6.34
CA ALA A 367 1.02 -3.77 -7.52
C ALA A 367 1.45 -4.70 -8.67
N ASP A 368 2.76 -4.90 -8.83
CA ASP A 368 3.35 -5.83 -9.80
C ASP A 368 4.42 -6.72 -9.13
N PRO A 369 4.01 -7.76 -8.39
CA PRO A 369 4.95 -8.62 -7.67
C PRO A 369 5.98 -9.31 -8.57
N ARG A 370 5.68 -9.51 -9.87
CA ARG A 370 6.59 -10.12 -10.85
C ARG A 370 7.76 -9.21 -11.20
N ALA A 371 7.45 -7.97 -11.60
CA ALA A 371 8.48 -7.01 -11.95
C ALA A 371 9.33 -6.70 -10.71
N GLU A 372 8.67 -6.59 -9.55
CA GLU A 372 9.32 -6.23 -8.31
C GLU A 372 10.17 -7.35 -7.72
N SER A 373 9.75 -8.62 -7.83
CA SER A 373 10.60 -9.75 -7.39
C SER A 373 11.86 -9.90 -8.23
N ARG A 374 11.77 -9.67 -9.55
CA ARG A 374 12.95 -9.61 -10.43
C ARG A 374 13.88 -8.46 -10.07
N ALA A 375 13.33 -7.27 -9.83
CA ALA A 375 14.10 -6.11 -9.42
C ALA A 375 14.78 -6.32 -8.06
N PHE A 376 14.07 -6.93 -7.11
CA PHE A 376 14.62 -7.32 -5.82
C PHE A 376 15.80 -8.29 -5.96
N LEU A 377 15.64 -9.34 -6.78
CA LEU A 377 16.70 -10.31 -7.06
C LEU A 377 17.94 -9.66 -7.71
N ILE A 378 17.74 -8.73 -8.67
CA ILE A 378 18.86 -7.99 -9.28
C ILE A 378 19.59 -7.15 -8.23
N GLY A 379 18.85 -6.47 -7.34
CA GLY A 379 19.44 -5.74 -6.21
C GLY A 379 20.24 -6.64 -5.28
N ALA A 380 19.71 -7.83 -4.98
CA ALA A 380 20.39 -8.82 -4.14
C ALA A 380 21.65 -9.41 -4.83
N LEU A 381 21.62 -9.67 -6.13
CA LEU A 381 22.80 -10.09 -6.91
C LEU A 381 23.92 -9.04 -6.84
N LEU A 382 23.57 -7.75 -7.01
CA LEU A 382 24.55 -6.67 -6.85
C LEU A 382 25.10 -6.61 -5.41
N ALA A 383 24.25 -6.81 -4.41
CA ALA A 383 24.63 -6.85 -3.01
C ALA A 383 25.57 -8.03 -2.72
N ALA A 384 25.35 -9.19 -3.34
CA ALA A 384 26.22 -10.35 -3.21
C ALA A 384 27.65 -10.04 -3.70
N VAL A 385 27.75 -9.48 -4.92
CA VAL A 385 29.05 -9.13 -5.51
C VAL A 385 29.77 -8.08 -4.66
N VAL A 386 29.09 -6.99 -4.33
CA VAL A 386 29.67 -5.89 -3.52
C VAL A 386 30.02 -6.38 -2.12
N GLY A 387 29.11 -7.08 -1.45
CA GLY A 387 29.30 -7.56 -0.08
C GLY A 387 30.43 -8.57 0.05
N LEU A 388 30.49 -9.60 -0.82
CA LEU A 388 31.59 -10.58 -0.81
C LEU A 388 32.93 -9.91 -1.12
N THR A 389 32.96 -9.01 -2.12
CA THR A 389 34.19 -8.28 -2.43
C THR A 389 34.68 -7.49 -1.22
N LEU A 390 33.83 -6.67 -0.60
CA LEU A 390 34.21 -5.89 0.58
C LEU A 390 34.60 -6.77 1.77
N ARG A 391 33.85 -7.86 2.02
CA ARG A 391 34.12 -8.79 3.13
C ARG A 391 35.51 -9.43 3.02
N TYR A 392 35.86 -9.91 1.83
CA TYR A 392 37.11 -10.70 1.63
C TYR A 392 38.30 -9.85 1.17
N THR A 393 38.16 -8.59 0.81
CA THR A 393 39.27 -7.69 0.47
C THR A 393 39.61 -6.67 1.55
N LEU A 394 38.59 -5.93 2.02
CA LEU A 394 38.82 -4.85 2.97
C LEU A 394 38.70 -5.27 4.44
N LEU A 395 37.66 -6.05 4.77
CA LEU A 395 37.42 -6.40 6.17
C LEU A 395 38.38 -7.42 6.74
N THR A 396 39.08 -8.21 5.89
CA THR A 396 40.14 -9.13 6.31
C THR A 396 41.42 -8.44 6.79
N THR A 397 41.60 -7.15 6.44
CA THR A 397 42.87 -6.44 6.70
C THR A 397 42.95 -5.82 8.08
N THR A 398 41.83 -5.64 8.79
CA THR A 398 41.84 -5.03 10.13
C THR A 398 40.72 -5.56 11.02
N GLY A 399 41.00 -5.65 12.34
CA GLY A 399 40.01 -5.98 13.38
C GLY A 399 39.35 -4.79 14.03
N SER A 400 39.43 -3.57 13.45
CA SER A 400 38.87 -2.38 14.10
C SER A 400 37.46 -2.08 13.66
N PHE A 401 36.58 -1.71 14.62
CA PHE A 401 35.21 -1.22 14.30
C PHE A 401 35.23 0.04 13.43
N ALA A 402 36.25 0.89 13.54
CA ALA A 402 36.35 2.10 12.73
C ALA A 402 36.41 1.80 11.22
N LEU A 403 37.17 0.77 10.82
CA LEU A 403 37.18 0.34 9.42
C LEU A 403 35.87 -0.28 8.99
N LEU A 404 35.29 -1.14 9.83
CA LEU A 404 33.96 -1.71 9.57
C LEU A 404 32.94 -0.58 9.36
N ALA A 405 32.92 0.43 10.22
CA ALA A 405 32.04 1.59 10.08
C ALA A 405 32.30 2.38 8.79
N ALA A 406 33.56 2.56 8.39
CA ALA A 406 33.94 3.22 7.15
C ALA A 406 33.45 2.46 5.91
N VAL A 407 33.47 1.12 5.93
CA VAL A 407 32.93 0.26 4.86
C VAL A 407 31.40 0.26 4.86
N LEU A 408 30.79 0.18 6.04
CA LEU A 408 29.32 0.13 6.17
C LEU A 408 28.65 1.46 5.81
N LEU A 409 29.32 2.61 6.01
CA LEU A 409 28.72 3.93 5.79
C LEU A 409 28.23 4.14 4.35
N PRO A 410 29.06 4.00 3.31
CA PRO A 410 28.61 4.16 1.93
C PRO A 410 27.56 3.10 1.54
N VAL A 411 27.70 1.88 2.03
CA VAL A 411 26.75 0.79 1.79
C VAL A 411 25.37 1.12 2.39
N ALA A 412 25.35 1.58 3.64
CA ALA A 412 24.12 1.99 4.33
C ALA A 412 23.49 3.20 3.65
N MET A 413 24.30 4.20 3.24
CA MET A 413 23.80 5.35 2.47
C MET A 413 23.17 4.91 1.15
N LEU A 414 23.82 4.01 0.40
CA LEU A 414 23.26 3.47 -0.85
C LEU A 414 21.95 2.72 -0.63
N ALA A 415 21.84 1.94 0.45
CA ALA A 415 20.62 1.26 0.83
C ALA A 415 19.47 2.24 1.17
N VAL A 416 19.78 3.37 1.82
CA VAL A 416 18.80 4.42 2.15
C VAL A 416 18.36 5.17 0.90
N VAL A 417 19.32 5.59 0.07
CA VAL A 417 19.08 6.32 -1.19
C VAL A 417 18.27 5.46 -2.16
N GLY A 418 18.64 4.21 -2.31
CA GLY A 418 17.96 3.27 -3.21
C GLY A 418 16.46 3.10 -2.93
N ARG A 419 15.97 3.48 -1.73
CA ARG A 419 14.55 3.43 -1.38
C ARG A 419 13.74 4.66 -1.81
N ALA A 420 14.39 5.71 -2.28
CA ALA A 420 13.76 7.04 -2.47
C ALA A 420 13.11 7.24 -3.85
N ASP A 421 13.40 6.42 -4.85
CA ASP A 421 12.95 6.59 -6.24
C ASP A 421 11.96 5.50 -6.69
N LYS A 422 11.41 5.67 -7.89
CA LYS A 422 10.53 4.69 -8.59
C LYS A 422 11.18 3.30 -8.76
N ARG A 423 12.50 3.21 -8.62
CA ARG A 423 13.30 1.98 -8.62
C ARG A 423 13.64 1.49 -7.21
N ALA A 424 12.92 1.94 -6.20
CA ALA A 424 13.16 1.64 -4.78
C ALA A 424 13.33 0.15 -4.47
N ILE A 425 12.68 -0.70 -5.24
CA ILE A 425 12.73 -2.14 -5.01
C ILE A 425 14.13 -2.74 -5.24
N TYR A 426 14.93 -2.21 -6.19
CA TYR A 426 16.33 -2.61 -6.37
C TYR A 426 17.16 -2.23 -5.14
N GLY A 427 16.96 -1.00 -4.64
CA GLY A 427 17.62 -0.52 -3.43
C GLY A 427 17.20 -1.27 -2.16
N ILE A 428 15.94 -1.69 -2.07
CA ILE A 428 15.45 -2.53 -0.97
C ILE A 428 16.10 -3.92 -1.03
N GLY A 429 16.16 -4.56 -2.21
CA GLY A 429 16.81 -5.84 -2.40
C GLY A 429 18.30 -5.76 -2.08
N PHE A 430 19.01 -4.74 -2.58
CA PHE A 430 20.40 -4.48 -2.26
C PHE A 430 20.62 -4.29 -0.76
N GLY A 431 19.91 -3.33 -0.16
CA GLY A 431 20.13 -2.97 1.24
C GLY A 431 19.74 -4.07 2.22
N PHE A 432 18.68 -4.84 1.89
CA PHE A 432 18.28 -5.96 2.73
C PHE A 432 19.35 -7.07 2.73
N PHE A 433 19.94 -7.33 1.59
CA PHE A 433 20.85 -8.46 1.40
C PHE A 433 22.30 -8.15 1.75
N VAL A 434 22.80 -6.95 1.44
CA VAL A 434 24.23 -6.60 1.61
C VAL A 434 24.69 -6.69 3.06
N PHE A 435 23.84 -6.33 4.03
CA PHE A 435 24.19 -6.45 5.45
C PHE A 435 24.30 -7.90 5.91
N GLY A 436 23.50 -8.81 5.35
CA GLY A 436 23.61 -10.25 5.59
C GLY A 436 24.90 -10.83 5.00
N VAL A 437 25.26 -10.43 3.77
CA VAL A 437 26.47 -10.88 3.09
C VAL A 437 27.74 -10.38 3.79
N LEU A 438 27.76 -9.12 4.23
CA LEU A 438 28.88 -8.57 5.03
C LEU A 438 28.99 -9.24 6.39
N ASP A 439 27.87 -9.68 6.96
CA ASP A 439 27.74 -10.44 8.20
C ASP A 439 28.66 -9.94 9.31
N PRO A 440 28.53 -8.66 9.72
CA PRO A 440 29.38 -8.08 10.74
C PRO A 440 29.15 -8.77 12.09
N LYS A 441 30.21 -9.41 12.61
CA LYS A 441 30.24 -10.15 13.89
C LYS A 441 31.44 -9.73 14.72
N ASN A 442 31.45 -10.10 15.98
CA ASN A 442 32.60 -9.94 16.87
C ASN A 442 32.87 -11.25 17.61
N PRO A 443 33.95 -12.02 17.24
CA PRO A 443 34.88 -11.77 16.14
C PRO A 443 34.30 -12.06 14.75
N MET A 444 34.87 -11.40 13.71
CA MET A 444 34.55 -11.70 12.31
C MET A 444 35.09 -13.09 11.92
N THR A 445 34.27 -13.82 11.15
CA THR A 445 34.67 -15.13 10.58
C THR A 445 34.76 -15.02 9.05
N TYR A 446 35.78 -15.67 8.47
CA TYR A 446 36.08 -15.60 7.04
C TYR A 446 36.22 -17.02 6.47
N ASP A 447 35.08 -17.65 6.20
CA ASP A 447 34.98 -18.88 5.42
C ASP A 447 34.33 -18.55 4.07
N LEU A 448 35.14 -18.54 3.00
CA LEU A 448 34.65 -18.19 1.67
C LEU A 448 33.71 -19.25 1.11
N ALA A 449 33.99 -20.53 1.37
CA ALA A 449 33.16 -21.62 0.85
C ALA A 449 31.76 -21.61 1.49
N ASP A 450 31.70 -21.45 2.81
CA ASP A 450 30.46 -21.33 3.56
C ASP A 450 29.68 -20.09 3.14
N SER A 451 30.36 -18.94 3.02
CA SER A 451 29.71 -17.67 2.59
C SER A 451 29.16 -17.75 1.16
N LEU A 452 29.88 -18.37 0.23
CA LEU A 452 29.42 -18.58 -1.14
C LEU A 452 28.21 -19.51 -1.19
N ASN A 453 28.22 -20.62 -0.44
CA ASN A 453 27.07 -21.52 -0.35
C ASN A 453 25.85 -20.85 0.27
N THR A 454 26.05 -20.08 1.34
CA THR A 454 24.96 -19.31 1.99
C THR A 454 24.34 -18.31 0.99
N VAL A 455 25.16 -17.48 0.36
CA VAL A 455 24.71 -16.49 -0.63
C VAL A 455 24.00 -17.16 -1.82
N LEU A 456 24.54 -18.28 -2.32
CA LEU A 456 23.92 -19.04 -3.40
C LEU A 456 22.55 -19.59 -3.01
N ALA A 457 22.42 -20.15 -1.81
CA ALA A 457 21.16 -20.67 -1.30
C ALA A 457 20.11 -19.58 -1.16
N GLU A 458 20.49 -18.45 -0.60
CA GLU A 458 19.60 -17.31 -0.41
C GLU A 458 19.14 -16.70 -1.75
N LEU A 459 20.07 -16.54 -2.72
CA LEU A 459 19.73 -16.09 -4.08
C LEU A 459 18.83 -17.10 -4.82
N LEU A 460 19.05 -18.42 -4.64
CA LEU A 460 18.16 -19.44 -5.18
C LEU A 460 16.75 -19.30 -4.60
N GLY A 461 16.61 -19.09 -3.29
CA GLY A 461 15.32 -18.85 -2.65
C GLY A 461 14.58 -17.65 -3.24
N MET A 462 15.30 -16.53 -3.45
CA MET A 462 14.74 -15.34 -4.11
C MET A 462 14.34 -15.61 -5.56
N ALA A 463 15.14 -16.40 -6.30
CA ALA A 463 14.84 -16.79 -7.67
C ALA A 463 13.57 -17.66 -7.72
N VAL A 464 13.42 -18.62 -6.80
CA VAL A 464 12.20 -19.44 -6.69
C VAL A 464 10.99 -18.57 -6.39
N ALA A 465 11.09 -17.58 -5.51
CA ALA A 465 9.99 -16.61 -5.29
C ALA A 465 9.63 -15.84 -6.57
N ALA A 466 10.63 -15.39 -7.34
CA ALA A 466 10.41 -14.70 -8.61
C ALA A 466 9.71 -15.63 -9.65
N VAL A 467 10.11 -16.89 -9.72
CA VAL A 467 9.46 -17.92 -10.55
C VAL A 467 8.04 -18.19 -10.05
N ALA A 468 7.83 -18.30 -8.75
CA ALA A 468 6.49 -18.49 -8.17
C ALA A 468 5.53 -17.33 -8.55
N PHE A 469 6.00 -16.08 -8.50
CA PHE A 469 5.22 -14.94 -8.98
C PHE A 469 4.97 -14.96 -10.49
N ALA A 470 5.83 -15.59 -11.27
CA ALA A 470 5.68 -15.71 -12.71
C ALA A 470 4.75 -16.86 -13.12
N ALA A 471 4.75 -17.98 -12.39
CA ALA A 471 4.14 -19.25 -12.80
C ALA A 471 2.93 -19.67 -11.98
N LEU A 472 2.84 -19.28 -10.67
CA LEU A 472 1.88 -19.85 -9.73
C LEU A 472 1.00 -18.77 -9.06
N PRO A 473 -0.30 -19.05 -8.89
CA PRO A 473 -1.28 -19.42 -9.91
C PRO A 473 -1.16 -18.42 -11.07
N PRO A 474 -1.78 -18.62 -12.24
CA PRO A 474 -1.49 -17.77 -13.37
C PRO A 474 -1.60 -16.29 -12.97
N PRO A 475 -0.60 -15.49 -13.33
CA PRO A 475 -0.47 -14.14 -12.82
C PRO A 475 -1.68 -13.31 -13.16
N VAL A 476 -2.14 -12.58 -12.17
CA VAL A 476 -3.21 -11.61 -12.37
C VAL A 476 -2.69 -10.52 -13.28
N SER A 477 -3.08 -10.57 -14.56
CA SER A 477 -2.70 -9.53 -15.51
C SER A 477 -3.28 -8.17 -15.08
N PRO A 478 -2.69 -7.04 -15.47
CA PRO A 478 -3.30 -5.72 -15.24
C PRO A 478 -4.74 -5.64 -15.76
N ALA A 479 -5.05 -6.34 -16.85
CA ALA A 479 -6.41 -6.46 -17.38
C ALA A 479 -7.34 -7.19 -16.39
N THR A 480 -6.89 -8.27 -15.78
CA THR A 480 -7.67 -8.99 -14.76
C THR A 480 -7.90 -8.15 -13.51
N LEU A 481 -6.90 -7.37 -13.07
CA LEU A 481 -7.07 -6.44 -11.94
C LEU A 481 -8.13 -5.36 -12.25
N ARG A 482 -8.12 -4.80 -13.46
CA ARG A 482 -9.14 -3.86 -13.93
C ARG A 482 -10.53 -4.50 -13.95
N LEU A 483 -10.66 -5.72 -14.47
CA LEU A 483 -11.91 -6.48 -14.47
C LEU A 483 -12.40 -6.76 -13.03
N ARG A 484 -11.50 -7.14 -12.12
CA ARG A 484 -11.85 -7.32 -10.70
C ARG A 484 -12.30 -6.02 -10.05
N ALA A 485 -11.60 -4.90 -10.29
CA ALA A 485 -12.00 -3.58 -9.80
C ALA A 485 -13.38 -3.17 -10.35
N ARG A 486 -13.64 -3.42 -11.65
CA ARG A 486 -14.94 -3.24 -12.28
C ARG A 486 -16.04 -4.07 -11.59
N ARG A 487 -15.83 -5.38 -11.42
CA ARG A 487 -16.79 -6.27 -10.73
C ARG A 487 -17.11 -5.79 -9.31
N ARG A 488 -16.14 -5.22 -8.62
CA ARG A 488 -16.35 -4.65 -7.27
C ARG A 488 -17.15 -3.36 -7.30
N LEU A 489 -16.95 -2.50 -8.31
CA LEU A 489 -17.80 -1.32 -8.50
C LEU A 489 -19.25 -1.76 -8.72
N VAL A 490 -19.49 -2.73 -9.59
CA VAL A 490 -20.83 -3.29 -9.84
C VAL A 490 -21.43 -3.85 -8.54
N ARG A 491 -20.67 -4.66 -7.78
CA ARG A 491 -21.15 -5.20 -6.48
C ARG A 491 -21.47 -4.08 -5.48
N SER A 492 -20.71 -2.99 -5.48
CA SER A 492 -21.00 -1.86 -4.58
C SER A 492 -22.28 -1.12 -4.96
N VAL A 493 -22.62 -1.05 -6.26
CA VAL A 493 -23.91 -0.52 -6.74
C VAL A 493 -25.04 -1.47 -6.36
N ARG A 494 -24.85 -2.78 -6.53
CA ARG A 494 -25.82 -3.81 -6.07
C ARG A 494 -26.12 -3.65 -4.58
N GLY A 495 -25.09 -3.55 -3.75
CA GLY A 495 -25.24 -3.32 -2.31
C GLY A 495 -25.99 -2.00 -2.00
N ALA A 496 -25.66 -0.91 -2.68
CA ALA A 496 -26.38 0.34 -2.53
C ALA A 496 -27.87 0.22 -2.95
N ALA A 497 -28.15 -0.63 -3.94
CA ALA A 497 -29.51 -0.87 -4.45
C ALA A 497 -30.35 -1.79 -3.57
N LEU A 498 -29.79 -2.89 -3.07
CA LEU A 498 -30.52 -4.04 -2.53
C LEU A 498 -30.29 -4.30 -1.04
N ASP A 499 -29.10 -3.98 -0.49
CA ASP A 499 -28.74 -4.38 0.89
C ASP A 499 -29.63 -3.68 1.93
N PRO A 500 -29.84 -4.29 3.12
CA PRO A 500 -30.50 -3.65 4.25
C PRO A 500 -29.81 -2.35 4.67
N ALA A 501 -30.56 -1.36 5.18
CA ALA A 501 -30.03 -0.06 5.57
C ALA A 501 -28.85 -0.14 6.56
N LEU A 502 -28.85 -1.13 7.47
CA LEU A 502 -27.79 -1.39 8.45
C LEU A 502 -26.44 -1.77 7.80
N LEU A 503 -26.45 -2.33 6.59
CA LEU A 503 -25.25 -2.78 5.87
C LEU A 503 -24.70 -1.73 4.91
N LEU A 504 -25.41 -0.60 4.74
CA LEU A 504 -24.97 0.44 3.81
C LEU A 504 -23.74 1.18 4.34
N PRO A 505 -22.70 1.32 3.52
CA PRO A 505 -21.54 2.11 3.92
C PRO A 505 -21.87 3.60 3.96
N PRO A 506 -21.31 4.39 4.89
CA PRO A 506 -21.37 5.84 4.83
C PRO A 506 -20.85 6.35 3.48
N ARG A 507 -21.43 7.45 2.97
CA ARG A 507 -21.07 8.03 1.65
C ARG A 507 -19.56 8.28 1.50
N ASP A 508 -18.89 8.79 2.52
CA ASP A 508 -17.46 9.06 2.45
C ASP A 508 -16.64 7.77 2.27
N ARG A 509 -17.08 6.67 2.87
CA ARG A 509 -16.49 5.34 2.73
C ARG A 509 -16.76 4.77 1.34
N TYR A 510 -17.97 4.91 0.84
CA TYR A 510 -18.33 4.52 -0.53
C TYR A 510 -17.44 5.23 -1.56
N LEU A 511 -17.28 6.56 -1.43
CA LEU A 511 -16.43 7.36 -2.31
C LEU A 511 -14.95 6.98 -2.20
N ALA A 512 -14.44 6.72 -0.99
CA ALA A 512 -13.05 6.32 -0.80
C ALA A 512 -12.74 5.00 -1.54
N ARG A 513 -13.59 3.99 -1.38
CA ARG A 513 -13.46 2.70 -2.07
C ARG A 513 -13.66 2.83 -3.58
N GLY A 514 -14.66 3.60 -3.99
CA GLY A 514 -14.97 3.81 -5.40
C GLY A 514 -13.85 4.50 -6.16
N PHE A 515 -13.28 5.58 -5.64
CA PHE A 515 -12.13 6.26 -6.25
C PHE A 515 -10.86 5.40 -6.25
N GLY A 516 -10.61 4.61 -5.20
CA GLY A 516 -9.51 3.64 -5.19
C GLY A 516 -9.64 2.62 -6.34
N ARG A 517 -10.85 2.12 -6.62
CA ARG A 517 -11.12 1.21 -7.74
C ARG A 517 -10.99 1.89 -9.10
N LEU A 518 -11.46 3.13 -9.23
CA LEU A 518 -11.30 3.92 -10.45
C LEU A 518 -9.83 4.19 -10.77
N ALA A 519 -9.00 4.43 -9.76
CA ALA A 519 -7.56 4.59 -9.94
C ALA A 519 -6.90 3.34 -10.56
N LEU A 520 -7.37 2.13 -10.21
CA LEU A 520 -6.90 0.87 -10.81
C LEU A 520 -7.38 0.69 -12.26
N ILE A 521 -8.57 1.21 -12.60
CA ILE A 521 -9.18 1.08 -13.93
C ILE A 521 -8.58 2.10 -14.91
N GLY A 522 -8.12 3.24 -14.44
CA GLY A 522 -7.86 4.47 -15.19
C GLY A 522 -6.92 4.41 -16.41
N ALA A 523 -6.27 3.26 -16.69
CA ALA A 523 -5.47 3.08 -17.90
C ALA A 523 -6.31 2.72 -19.15
N ASP A 524 -7.60 2.37 -18.97
CA ASP A 524 -8.55 2.08 -20.05
C ASP A 524 -9.68 3.10 -20.00
N GLU A 525 -9.70 4.01 -20.97
CA GLU A 525 -10.61 5.15 -20.99
C GLU A 525 -12.08 4.74 -21.08
N ALA A 526 -12.42 3.70 -21.83
CA ALA A 526 -13.78 3.20 -21.96
C ALA A 526 -14.25 2.56 -20.64
N MET A 527 -13.38 1.78 -20.02
CA MET A 527 -13.67 1.13 -18.75
C MET A 527 -13.72 2.16 -17.60
N ALA A 528 -12.89 3.20 -17.62
CA ALA A 528 -12.90 4.29 -16.65
C ALA A 528 -14.22 5.06 -16.69
N ARG A 529 -14.67 5.47 -17.88
CA ARG A 529 -15.95 6.17 -18.07
C ARG A 529 -17.15 5.36 -17.57
N GLY A 530 -17.18 4.06 -17.83
CA GLY A 530 -18.22 3.18 -17.28
C GLY A 530 -18.15 3.07 -15.75
N GLY A 531 -16.94 2.96 -15.20
CA GLY A 531 -16.70 2.94 -13.76
C GLY A 531 -17.14 4.24 -13.05
N GLU A 532 -16.89 5.38 -13.66
CA GLU A 532 -17.34 6.69 -13.18
C GLU A 532 -18.87 6.77 -13.07
N ARG A 533 -19.57 6.30 -14.12
CA ARG A 533 -21.05 6.24 -14.11
C ARG A 533 -21.57 5.34 -12.99
N LEU A 534 -20.99 4.15 -12.83
CA LEU A 534 -21.37 3.25 -11.74
C LEU A 534 -21.13 3.86 -10.36
N LEU A 535 -20.01 4.55 -10.16
CA LEU A 535 -19.74 5.23 -8.89
C LEU A 535 -20.82 6.27 -8.58
N VAL A 536 -21.22 7.05 -9.58
CA VAL A 536 -22.25 8.08 -9.41
C VAL A 536 -23.63 7.46 -9.20
N ILE A 537 -23.99 6.39 -9.92
CA ILE A 537 -25.25 5.66 -9.71
C ILE A 537 -25.36 5.19 -8.25
N GLY A 538 -24.35 4.52 -7.73
CA GLY A 538 -24.37 4.06 -6.34
C GLY A 538 -24.41 5.20 -5.32
N LEU A 539 -23.75 6.34 -5.60
CA LEU A 539 -23.81 7.53 -4.74
C LEU A 539 -25.22 8.14 -4.70
N LEU A 540 -25.90 8.21 -5.85
CA LEU A 540 -27.28 8.71 -5.94
C LEU A 540 -28.25 7.77 -5.23
N LEU A 541 -28.08 6.45 -5.36
CA LEU A 541 -28.88 5.45 -4.64
C LEU A 541 -28.70 5.60 -3.11
N LEU A 542 -27.47 5.73 -2.62
CA LEU A 542 -27.21 5.98 -1.21
C LEU A 542 -27.86 7.30 -0.75
N ALA A 543 -27.82 8.32 -1.59
CA ALA A 543 -28.44 9.60 -1.29
C ALA A 543 -29.98 9.54 -1.21
N LEU A 544 -30.62 8.74 -2.06
CA LEU A 544 -32.06 8.50 -2.01
C LEU A 544 -32.43 7.71 -0.74
N ARG A 545 -31.68 6.66 -0.43
CA ARG A 545 -31.94 5.82 0.74
C ARG A 545 -31.73 6.52 2.07
N GLU A 546 -30.84 7.50 2.14
CA GLU A 546 -30.69 8.34 3.35
C GLU A 546 -31.87 9.30 3.55
N THR A 547 -32.61 9.65 2.48
CA THR A 547 -33.80 10.50 2.57
C THR A 547 -35.08 9.70 2.81
N ASP A 548 -35.25 8.61 2.08
CA ASP A 548 -36.35 7.65 2.23
C ASP A 548 -35.87 6.24 1.83
N ASP A 549 -35.68 5.37 2.81
CA ASP A 549 -35.14 4.01 2.56
C ASP A 549 -36.13 3.13 1.78
N ARG A 550 -37.44 3.32 1.93
CA ARG A 550 -38.46 2.52 1.19
C ARG A 550 -38.45 2.89 -0.29
N GLU A 551 -38.51 4.16 -0.60
CA GLU A 551 -38.48 4.64 -1.98
C GLU A 551 -37.10 4.40 -2.61
N GLY A 552 -36.01 4.63 -1.87
CA GLY A 552 -34.66 4.33 -2.32
C GLY A 552 -34.46 2.86 -2.66
N ARG A 553 -35.03 1.91 -1.92
CA ARG A 553 -35.02 0.47 -2.25
C ARG A 553 -35.87 0.14 -3.47
N ARG A 554 -37.00 0.81 -3.66
CA ARG A 554 -37.86 0.63 -4.83
C ARG A 554 -37.12 1.05 -6.10
N VAL A 555 -36.52 2.23 -6.09
CA VAL A 555 -35.68 2.75 -7.17
C VAL A 555 -34.45 1.87 -7.38
N GLY A 556 -33.78 1.46 -6.29
CA GLY A 556 -32.62 0.58 -6.34
C GLY A 556 -32.91 -0.75 -7.04
N ARG A 557 -34.05 -1.40 -6.73
CA ARG A 557 -34.47 -2.62 -7.43
C ARG A 557 -34.70 -2.39 -8.93
N ALA A 558 -35.32 -1.27 -9.31
CA ALA A 558 -35.53 -0.94 -10.71
C ALA A 558 -34.19 -0.69 -11.44
N VAL A 559 -33.29 0.07 -10.84
CA VAL A 559 -31.92 0.31 -11.36
C VAL A 559 -31.17 -1.00 -11.51
N TRP A 560 -31.20 -1.86 -10.49
CA TRP A 560 -30.49 -3.15 -10.53
C TRP A 560 -31.07 -4.09 -11.57
N ALA A 561 -32.42 -4.19 -11.66
CA ALA A 561 -33.07 -5.02 -12.67
C ALA A 561 -32.67 -4.58 -14.09
N ARG A 562 -32.56 -3.28 -14.34
CA ARG A 562 -32.11 -2.74 -15.63
C ARG A 562 -30.65 -3.06 -15.90
N LEU A 563 -29.75 -2.85 -14.92
CA LEU A 563 -28.33 -3.17 -15.06
C LEU A 563 -28.05 -4.66 -15.21
N ALA A 564 -28.90 -5.52 -14.65
CA ALA A 564 -28.78 -6.98 -14.73
C ALA A 564 -29.40 -7.57 -16.01
N ALA A 565 -30.24 -6.84 -16.73
CA ALA A 565 -30.84 -7.28 -17.98
C ALA A 565 -29.77 -7.50 -19.06
N SER A 566 -29.84 -8.63 -19.76
CA SER A 566 -28.78 -9.08 -20.69
C SER A 566 -28.86 -8.50 -22.10
N ARG A 567 -29.89 -7.73 -22.42
CA ARG A 567 -30.11 -7.13 -23.74
C ARG A 567 -30.20 -5.62 -23.60
N PRO A 568 -29.55 -4.84 -24.49
CA PRO A 568 -29.99 -3.48 -24.70
C PRO A 568 -31.47 -3.61 -25.09
N ALA A 569 -32.35 -3.09 -24.25
CA ALA A 569 -33.76 -3.05 -24.62
C ALA A 569 -33.83 -2.29 -25.94
N GLU A 570 -34.58 -2.85 -26.90
CA GLU A 570 -35.06 -2.05 -28.04
C GLU A 570 -35.67 -0.79 -27.43
N ALA A 571 -34.97 0.31 -27.59
CA ALA A 571 -34.97 1.44 -26.65
C ALA A 571 -36.27 2.27 -26.68
N ASP A 572 -37.23 1.92 -27.51
CA ASP A 572 -38.36 2.83 -27.79
C ASP A 572 -39.77 2.30 -27.45
N ALA A 573 -39.92 1.05 -26.95
CA ALA A 573 -41.24 0.44 -26.84
C ALA A 573 -41.74 0.12 -25.41
N VAL A 574 -40.91 0.22 -24.35
CA VAL A 574 -41.36 -0.05 -22.97
C VAL A 574 -41.16 1.21 -22.12
N PRO A 575 -42.20 1.68 -21.36
CA PRO A 575 -42.03 2.79 -20.44
C PRO A 575 -40.89 2.50 -19.48
N ASP A 576 -39.87 3.38 -19.41
CA ASP A 576 -38.75 3.23 -18.52
C ASP A 576 -39.26 3.31 -17.07
N PRO A 577 -39.22 2.21 -16.29
CA PRO A 577 -39.76 2.19 -14.94
C PRO A 577 -39.10 3.22 -14.02
N LEU A 578 -37.92 3.70 -14.36
CA LEU A 578 -37.25 4.77 -13.64
C LEU A 578 -37.85 6.14 -13.95
N ARG A 579 -38.29 6.37 -15.18
CA ARG A 579 -39.00 7.61 -15.54
C ARG A 579 -40.37 7.69 -14.86
N GLU A 580 -41.13 6.59 -14.86
CA GLU A 580 -42.38 6.54 -14.11
C GLU A 580 -42.21 6.78 -12.62
N LEU A 581 -41.14 6.27 -12.02
CA LEU A 581 -40.82 6.52 -10.62
C LEU A 581 -40.40 7.96 -10.37
N ALA A 582 -39.73 8.63 -11.31
CA ALA A 582 -39.41 10.05 -11.23
C ALA A 582 -40.65 10.91 -11.25
N ASP A 583 -41.61 10.59 -12.12
CA ASP A 583 -42.86 11.33 -12.28
C ASP A 583 -43.77 11.18 -11.05
N ARG A 584 -43.71 10.05 -10.35
CA ARG A 584 -44.48 9.77 -9.13
C ARG A 584 -43.80 10.25 -7.85
N ALA A 585 -42.57 10.75 -7.91
CA ALA A 585 -41.83 11.15 -6.72
C ALA A 585 -42.47 12.40 -6.08
N THR A 586 -42.74 12.31 -4.78
CA THR A 586 -43.45 13.38 -4.03
C THR A 586 -42.55 14.58 -3.72
N LEU A 587 -41.23 14.40 -3.73
CA LEU A 587 -40.27 15.46 -3.46
C LEU A 587 -39.49 15.84 -4.72
N PRO A 588 -39.38 17.14 -5.08
CA PRO A 588 -38.67 17.57 -6.30
C PRO A 588 -37.23 17.04 -6.41
N LEU A 589 -36.50 17.02 -5.28
CA LEU A 589 -35.14 16.53 -5.22
C LEU A 589 -35.03 15.00 -5.44
N GLN A 590 -36.07 14.23 -5.06
CA GLN A 590 -36.12 12.78 -5.34
C GLN A 590 -36.38 12.53 -6.81
N ALA A 591 -37.36 13.24 -7.43
CA ALA A 591 -37.64 13.16 -8.86
C ALA A 591 -36.37 13.43 -9.69
N GLU A 592 -35.61 14.45 -9.32
CA GLU A 592 -34.39 14.85 -9.98
C GLU A 592 -33.30 13.75 -9.88
N ARG A 593 -33.09 13.16 -8.70
CA ARG A 593 -32.15 12.06 -8.51
C ARG A 593 -32.54 10.81 -9.29
N ILE A 594 -33.80 10.48 -9.35
CA ILE A 594 -34.32 9.34 -10.11
C ILE A 594 -34.16 9.57 -11.61
N GLY A 595 -34.47 10.79 -12.10
CA GLY A 595 -34.23 11.18 -13.49
C GLY A 595 -32.78 11.13 -13.89
N ALA A 596 -31.86 11.55 -13.01
CA ALA A 596 -30.43 11.43 -13.19
C ALA A 596 -29.98 9.95 -13.26
N LEU A 597 -30.53 9.09 -12.41
CA LEU A 597 -30.28 7.65 -12.43
C LEU A 597 -30.74 7.01 -13.74
N ALA A 598 -31.92 7.35 -14.22
CA ALA A 598 -32.45 6.86 -15.50
C ALA A 598 -31.53 7.21 -16.68
N ALA A 599 -31.06 8.47 -16.73
CA ALA A 599 -30.12 8.92 -17.76
C ALA A 599 -28.80 8.16 -17.72
N LEU A 600 -28.19 8.01 -16.54
CA LEU A 600 -26.92 7.31 -16.37
C LEU A 600 -27.01 5.82 -16.70
N VAL A 601 -28.09 5.15 -16.32
CA VAL A 601 -28.33 3.74 -16.66
C VAL A 601 -28.51 3.59 -18.17
N SER A 602 -29.28 4.46 -18.83
CA SER A 602 -29.45 4.45 -20.28
C SER A 602 -28.12 4.68 -21.03
N ASP A 603 -27.25 5.54 -20.50
CA ASP A 603 -25.92 5.77 -21.08
C ASP A 603 -24.99 4.56 -20.93
N LEU A 604 -25.08 3.83 -19.83
CA LEU A 604 -24.36 2.57 -19.65
C LEU A 604 -24.85 1.50 -20.60
N ASP A 605 -26.15 1.36 -20.80
CA ASP A 605 -26.74 0.41 -21.73
C ASP A 605 -26.28 0.68 -23.17
N ARG A 606 -26.30 1.95 -23.61
CA ARG A 606 -25.84 2.36 -24.95
C ARG A 606 -24.33 2.13 -25.14
N ALA A 607 -23.54 2.23 -24.10
CA ALA A 607 -22.10 1.97 -24.15
C ALA A 607 -21.75 0.47 -24.11
N GLY A 608 -22.73 -0.42 -24.16
CA GLY A 608 -22.52 -1.88 -24.05
C GLY A 608 -22.00 -2.32 -22.68
N TRP A 609 -22.24 -1.54 -21.65
CA TRP A 609 -21.87 -1.79 -20.27
C TRP A 609 -23.13 -2.13 -19.43
N PRO A 610 -23.11 -3.21 -18.63
CA PRO A 610 -22.10 -4.23 -18.53
C PRO A 610 -22.58 -5.57 -19.10
N ASN A 611 -21.77 -6.28 -19.86
CA ASN A 611 -21.88 -7.74 -19.86
C ASN A 611 -21.53 -8.22 -18.44
N LEU A 612 -22.54 -8.26 -17.57
CA LEU A 612 -22.39 -8.79 -16.22
C LEU A 612 -22.21 -10.30 -16.35
N ASP A 613 -21.06 -10.81 -15.91
CA ASP A 613 -20.80 -12.23 -15.74
C ASP A 613 -21.99 -12.90 -15.01
N PRO A 614 -22.42 -14.10 -15.41
CA PRO A 614 -23.52 -14.83 -14.76
C PRO A 614 -23.40 -14.89 -13.23
N GLY A 615 -22.19 -15.01 -12.69
CA GLY A 615 -21.92 -15.03 -11.25
C GLY A 615 -22.08 -13.70 -10.51
N VAL A 616 -22.29 -12.58 -11.21
CA VAL A 616 -22.61 -11.26 -10.62
C VAL A 616 -24.11 -10.98 -10.69
N ARG A 617 -24.83 -11.72 -11.54
CA ARG A 617 -26.30 -11.60 -11.72
C ARG A 617 -27.08 -12.20 -10.55
N ALA A 618 -26.59 -13.31 -9.98
CA ALA A 618 -27.14 -13.95 -8.79
C ALA A 618 -26.72 -13.22 -7.50
#